data_f09ce404df101c5fa3348eab5e3dbb44
#
_entry.id   f09ce404df101c5fa3348eab5e3dbb44
#
_cell.length_a   1.000
_cell.length_b   1.000
_cell.length_c   1.000
_cell.angle_alpha   90.00
_cell.angle_beta   90.00
_cell.angle_gamma   90.00
#
_symmetry.space_group_name_H-M   'P 1'
#
loop_
_entity.id
_entity.type
_entity.pdbx_description
1 polymer ?
#
loop_
_entity_poly.entity_id
_entity_poly.type
_entity_poly.pdbx_seq_one_letter_code
_entity_poly.pdbx_strand_id
1 'polypeptide(L)'
;MKTLKLNIYNENKEIAKTYTAEGYDLMLGTCEDIMAIIDVDKMTDNKAVAKMVLQCYGTLKPLLKDIFQGLTDEDFRGIKVKELIPLFVDICNVIVDDLGVLQQGN
;
A
#
# COMPACT_ATOMS: atom_id res chain seq x y z
N MET A 1 15.34 -3.55 -4.38
CA MET A 1 14.06 -3.20 -3.72
C MET A 1 13.12 -2.56 -4.72
N LYS A 2 11.86 -2.91 -4.68
CA LYS A 2 10.89 -2.41 -5.66
C LYS A 2 10.55 -0.94 -5.39
N THR A 3 10.54 -0.12 -6.45
CA THR A 3 10.10 1.27 -6.36
C THR A 3 8.57 1.30 -6.31
N LEU A 4 8.03 1.99 -5.31
CA LEU A 4 6.59 2.22 -5.21
C LEU A 4 6.27 3.64 -5.66
N LYS A 5 5.13 3.82 -6.29
CA LYS A 5 4.72 5.11 -6.87
C LYS A 5 3.26 5.39 -6.54
N LEU A 6 2.98 6.63 -6.17
CA LEU A 6 1.63 7.06 -5.83
C LEU A 6 1.36 8.40 -6.51
N ASN A 7 0.31 8.44 -7.34
CA ASN A 7 -0.13 9.66 -8.01
C ASN A 7 -1.28 10.30 -7.23
N ILE A 8 -1.22 11.62 -7.08
CA ILE A 8 -2.28 12.41 -6.45
C ILE A 8 -2.90 13.27 -7.54
N TYR A 9 -4.22 13.21 -7.68
CA TYR A 9 -4.96 13.91 -8.73
C TYR A 9 -5.69 15.13 -8.19
N ASN A 10 -5.80 16.16 -9.03
CA ASN A 10 -6.56 17.36 -8.71
C ASN A 10 -8.04 17.19 -9.10
N GLU A 11 -8.84 18.25 -8.92
CA GLU A 11 -10.27 18.23 -9.23
C GLU A 11 -10.57 17.93 -10.69
N ASN A 12 -9.63 18.28 -11.58
CA ASN A 12 -9.77 18.02 -13.02
C ASN A 12 -9.31 16.63 -13.41
N LYS A 13 -8.98 15.80 -12.43
CA LYS A 13 -8.47 14.43 -12.60
C LYS A 13 -7.14 14.38 -13.34
N GLU A 14 -6.34 15.43 -13.17
CA GLU A 14 -4.98 15.50 -13.68
C GLU A 14 -4.01 15.25 -12.54
N ILE A 15 -2.84 14.67 -12.85
CA ILE A 15 -1.83 14.41 -11.82
C ILE A 15 -1.29 15.73 -11.29
N ALA A 16 -1.53 16.01 -10.01
CA ALA A 16 -1.02 17.19 -9.34
C ALA A 16 0.34 16.92 -8.68
N LYS A 17 0.54 15.73 -8.13
CA LYS A 17 1.77 15.32 -7.47
C LYS A 17 2.02 13.85 -7.74
N THR A 18 3.28 13.45 -7.73
CA THR A 18 3.67 12.04 -7.74
C THR A 18 4.68 11.80 -6.63
N TYR A 19 4.37 10.84 -5.76
CA TYR A 19 5.29 10.38 -4.75
C TYR A 19 5.95 9.09 -5.22
N THR A 20 7.24 8.96 -4.99
CA THR A 20 7.96 7.72 -5.24
C THR A 20 8.70 7.32 -3.97
N ALA A 21 8.80 6.03 -3.74
CA ALA A 21 9.48 5.51 -2.57
C ALA A 21 10.43 4.37 -2.94
N GLU A 22 11.67 4.51 -2.50
CA GLU A 22 12.69 3.49 -2.58
C GLU A 22 13.32 3.41 -1.19
N GLY A 23 13.81 2.27 -0.78
CA GLY A 23 14.46 2.14 0.50
C GLY A 23 13.58 2.47 1.70
N TYR A 24 12.30 2.16 1.60
CA TYR A 24 11.34 2.38 2.67
C TYR A 24 11.47 1.32 3.76
N ASP A 25 11.21 1.72 5.02
CA ASP A 25 11.24 0.82 6.17
C ASP A 25 9.82 0.50 6.61
N LEU A 26 9.49 -0.78 6.65
CA LEU A 26 8.19 -1.24 7.12
C LEU A 26 8.28 -1.68 8.57
N MET A 27 7.38 -1.16 9.39
CA MET A 27 7.32 -1.52 10.81
C MET A 27 6.59 -2.84 10.98
N LEU A 28 7.13 -3.72 11.82
CA LEU A 28 6.57 -5.06 12.03
C LEU A 28 5.12 -5.01 12.49
N GLY A 29 4.80 -4.12 13.43
CA GLY A 29 3.43 -4.01 13.93
C GLY A 29 2.43 -3.66 12.84
N THR A 30 2.80 -2.74 11.94
CA THR A 30 1.97 -2.37 10.80
C THR A 30 1.80 -3.54 9.84
N CYS A 31 2.88 -4.27 9.58
CA CYS A 31 2.84 -5.46 8.73
C CYS A 31 1.92 -6.52 9.32
N GLU A 32 1.98 -6.75 10.62
CA GLU A 32 1.11 -7.71 11.31
C GLU A 32 -0.36 -7.32 11.17
N ASP A 33 -0.67 -6.03 11.34
CA ASP A 33 -2.04 -5.54 11.23
C ASP A 33 -2.60 -5.77 9.83
N ILE A 34 -1.79 -5.53 8.82
CA ILE A 34 -2.19 -5.75 7.42
C ILE A 34 -2.33 -7.23 7.13
N MET A 35 -1.37 -8.05 7.56
CA MET A 35 -1.41 -9.50 7.34
C MET A 35 -2.62 -10.16 7.99
N ALA A 36 -3.12 -9.61 9.09
CA ALA A 36 -4.32 -10.13 9.75
C ALA A 36 -5.58 -9.97 8.89
N ILE A 37 -5.56 -9.03 7.93
CA ILE A 37 -6.71 -8.72 7.07
C ILE A 37 -6.58 -9.37 5.70
N ILE A 38 -5.34 -9.54 5.21
CA ILE A 38 -5.07 -10.06 3.87
C ILE A 38 -5.46 -11.53 3.77
N ASP A 39 -6.18 -11.86 2.70
CA ASP A 39 -6.40 -13.23 2.26
C ASP A 39 -5.56 -13.43 1.00
N VAL A 40 -4.41 -14.11 1.16
CA VAL A 40 -3.44 -14.29 0.08
C VAL A 40 -4.08 -14.99 -1.12
N ASP A 41 -4.99 -15.92 -0.88
CA ASP A 41 -5.66 -16.67 -1.94
C ASP A 41 -6.57 -15.79 -2.81
N LYS A 42 -6.96 -14.63 -2.30
CA LYS A 42 -7.87 -13.71 -2.99
C LYS A 42 -7.18 -12.47 -3.56
N MET A 43 -5.85 -12.43 -3.54
CA MET A 43 -5.11 -11.24 -4.01
C MET A 43 -5.22 -11.03 -5.52
N THR A 44 -5.67 -12.02 -6.28
CA THR A 44 -5.92 -11.88 -7.72
C THR A 44 -7.36 -11.46 -8.05
N ASP A 45 -8.24 -11.43 -7.05
CA ASP A 45 -9.63 -11.01 -7.23
C ASP A 45 -9.75 -9.53 -6.85
N ASN A 46 -9.96 -8.68 -7.86
CA ASN A 46 -10.02 -7.22 -7.65
C ASN A 46 -11.11 -6.80 -6.66
N LYS A 47 -12.24 -7.47 -6.65
CA LYS A 47 -13.33 -7.15 -5.70
C LYS A 47 -12.92 -7.49 -4.27
N ALA A 48 -12.28 -8.63 -4.07
CA ALA A 48 -11.80 -9.03 -2.77
C ALA A 48 -10.71 -8.09 -2.27
N VAL A 49 -9.78 -7.69 -3.15
CA VAL A 49 -8.71 -6.73 -2.80
C VAL A 49 -9.30 -5.38 -2.42
N ALA A 50 -10.28 -4.88 -3.18
CA ALA A 50 -10.93 -3.62 -2.87
C ALA A 50 -11.59 -3.66 -1.48
N LYS A 51 -12.21 -4.78 -1.13
CA LYS A 51 -12.82 -4.97 0.17
C LYS A 51 -11.77 -4.98 1.28
N MET A 52 -10.64 -5.64 1.05
CA MET A 52 -9.52 -5.63 2.01
C MET A 52 -8.98 -4.22 2.23
N VAL A 53 -8.83 -3.43 1.15
CA VAL A 53 -8.37 -2.04 1.25
C VAL A 53 -9.31 -1.23 2.14
N LEU A 54 -10.62 -1.36 1.95
CA LEU A 54 -11.60 -0.66 2.77
C LEU A 54 -11.54 -1.10 4.23
N GLN A 55 -11.35 -2.39 4.48
CA GLN A 55 -11.27 -2.93 5.83
C GLN A 55 -10.02 -2.48 6.57
N CYS A 56 -8.90 -2.32 5.87
CA CYS A 56 -7.63 -1.95 6.50
C CYS A 56 -7.26 -0.48 6.32
N TYR A 57 -8.19 0.35 5.85
CA TYR A 57 -7.89 1.74 5.50
C TYR A 57 -7.26 2.51 6.68
N GLY A 58 -7.76 2.29 7.89
CA GLY A 58 -7.22 2.94 9.08
C GLY A 58 -5.77 2.58 9.37
N THR A 59 -5.34 1.39 8.98
CA THR A 59 -3.95 0.94 9.11
C THR A 59 -3.14 1.34 7.88
N LEU A 60 -3.76 1.28 6.70
CA LEU A 60 -3.11 1.59 5.44
C LEU A 60 -2.69 3.06 5.37
N LYS A 61 -3.51 3.96 5.90
CA LYS A 61 -3.25 5.40 5.85
C LYS A 61 -1.91 5.77 6.51
N PRO A 62 -1.64 5.39 7.77
CA PRO A 62 -0.33 5.67 8.35
C PRO A 62 0.81 4.94 7.66
N LEU A 63 0.57 3.73 7.16
CA LEU A 63 1.58 2.99 6.39
C LEU A 63 2.00 3.76 5.14
N LEU A 64 1.04 4.28 4.38
CA LEU A 64 1.34 5.06 3.18
C LEU A 64 2.11 6.34 3.52
N LYS A 65 1.80 6.98 4.65
CA LYS A 65 2.55 8.15 5.10
C LYS A 65 3.99 7.82 5.47
N ASP A 66 4.23 6.62 6.00
CA ASP A 66 5.59 6.17 6.32
C ASP A 66 6.38 5.87 5.04
N ILE A 67 5.74 5.26 4.06
CA ILE A 67 6.37 4.91 2.78
C ILE A 67 6.63 6.16 1.94
N PHE A 68 5.63 7.02 1.81
CA PHE A 68 5.70 8.23 0.98
C PHE A 68 5.81 9.47 1.88
N GLN A 69 7.02 9.90 2.14
CA GLN A 69 7.26 11.05 3.01
C GLN A 69 6.63 12.31 2.45
N GLY A 70 5.95 13.04 3.31
CA GLY A 70 5.26 14.28 2.92
C GLY A 70 3.81 14.08 2.51
N LEU A 71 3.34 12.85 2.44
CA LEU A 71 1.95 12.55 2.10
C LEU A 71 1.03 13.08 3.20
N THR A 72 0.03 13.89 2.81
CA THR A 72 -0.89 14.52 3.75
C THR A 72 -2.27 13.87 3.71
N ASP A 73 -3.09 14.14 4.73
CA ASP A 73 -4.48 13.66 4.75
C ASP A 73 -5.27 14.17 3.54
N GLU A 74 -4.99 15.39 3.12
CA GLU A 74 -5.66 15.96 1.94
C GLU A 74 -5.28 15.18 0.67
N ASP A 75 -4.03 14.76 0.55
CA ASP A 75 -3.56 14.00 -0.60
C ASP A 75 -4.35 12.70 -0.79
N PHE A 76 -4.76 12.05 0.30
CA PHE A 76 -5.54 10.82 0.22
C PHE A 76 -6.83 10.99 -0.56
N ARG A 77 -7.41 12.17 -0.55
CA ARG A 77 -8.65 12.46 -1.29
C ARG A 77 -8.43 12.48 -2.79
N GLY A 78 -7.19 12.70 -3.23
CA GLY A 78 -6.83 12.72 -4.64
C GLY A 78 -6.29 11.40 -5.18
N ILE A 79 -6.34 10.32 -4.41
CA ILE A 79 -5.90 9.02 -4.86
C ILE A 79 -7.04 8.34 -5.63
N LYS A 80 -6.74 7.85 -6.83
CA LYS A 80 -7.72 7.05 -7.58
C LYS A 80 -7.79 5.65 -7.02
N VAL A 81 -9.01 5.19 -6.76
CA VAL A 81 -9.22 3.84 -6.18
C VAL A 81 -8.61 2.77 -7.06
N LYS A 82 -8.76 2.88 -8.37
CA LYS A 82 -8.22 1.86 -9.30
C LYS A 82 -6.69 1.84 -9.35
N GLU A 83 -6.02 2.90 -8.87
CA GLU A 83 -4.56 2.90 -8.71
C GLU A 83 -4.14 2.46 -7.31
N LEU A 84 -4.99 2.70 -6.32
CA LEU A 84 -4.72 2.28 -4.95
C LEU A 84 -4.71 0.75 -4.83
N ILE A 85 -5.59 0.07 -5.54
CA ILE A 85 -5.69 -1.40 -5.48
C ILE A 85 -4.38 -2.07 -5.93
N PRO A 86 -3.82 -1.75 -7.12
CA PRO A 86 -2.53 -2.32 -7.51
C PRO A 86 -1.39 -1.93 -6.55
N LEU A 87 -1.41 -0.72 -6.03
CA LEU A 87 -0.41 -0.28 -5.06
C LEU A 87 -0.49 -1.11 -3.78
N PHE A 88 -1.71 -1.37 -3.31
CA PHE A 88 -1.91 -2.21 -2.13
C PHE A 88 -1.35 -3.62 -2.35
N VAL A 89 -1.62 -4.20 -3.52
CA VAL A 89 -1.07 -5.52 -3.89
C VAL A 89 0.45 -5.48 -3.88
N ASP A 90 1.05 -4.45 -4.45
CA ASP A 90 2.51 -4.29 -4.46
C ASP A 90 3.08 -4.20 -3.04
N ILE A 91 2.42 -3.44 -2.17
CA ILE A 91 2.84 -3.33 -0.77
C ILE A 91 2.74 -4.68 -0.07
N CYS A 92 1.66 -5.41 -0.29
CA CYS A 92 1.48 -6.74 0.30
C CYS A 92 2.56 -7.70 -0.18
N ASN A 93 2.93 -7.64 -1.45
CA ASN A 93 4.00 -8.47 -2.00
C ASN A 93 5.35 -8.14 -1.36
N VAL A 94 5.63 -6.86 -1.13
CA VAL A 94 6.86 -6.44 -0.43
C VAL A 94 6.88 -7.01 0.98
N ILE A 95 5.76 -6.91 1.70
CA ILE A 95 5.66 -7.45 3.07
C ILE A 95 5.90 -8.95 3.07
N VAL A 96 5.25 -9.67 2.18
CA VAL A 96 5.38 -11.12 2.08
C VAL A 96 6.81 -11.51 1.72
N ASP A 97 7.42 -10.80 0.76
CA ASP A 97 8.79 -11.07 0.34
C ASP A 97 9.77 -10.86 1.50
N ASP A 98 9.63 -9.76 2.25
CA ASP A 98 10.50 -9.48 3.38
C ASP A 98 10.36 -10.54 4.48
N LEU A 99 9.12 -10.92 4.81
CA LEU A 99 8.87 -11.99 5.78
C LEU A 99 9.27 -13.36 5.23
N GLY A 100 9.09 -13.57 3.93
CA GLY A 100 9.48 -14.80 3.26
C GLY A 100 10.99 -15.02 3.30
N VAL A 101 11.78 -13.96 3.18
CA VAL A 101 13.23 -14.05 3.30
C VAL A 101 13.62 -14.56 4.70
N LEU A 102 12.93 -14.09 5.75
CA LEU A 102 13.18 -14.56 7.10
C LEU A 102 12.82 -16.05 7.25
N GLN A 103 11.75 -16.50 6.59
CA GLN A 103 11.34 -17.90 6.62
C GLN A 103 12.28 -18.78 5.80
N GLN A 104 12.78 -18.27 4.69
CA GLN A 104 13.69 -19.00 3.81
C GLN A 104 15.09 -19.13 4.39
N GLY A 105 15.42 -18.33 5.39
CA GLY A 105 16.68 -18.42 6.09
C GLY A 105 16.85 -19.70 6.92
N ASN A 106 15.90 -20.57 6.85
CA ASN A 106 15.92 -21.86 7.58
C ASN A 106 16.88 -22.86 6.95
#